data_9d686a5c4aba173b53469eff23884b34
#
_entry.id   9d686a5c4aba173b53469eff23884b34
#
_cell.length_a   1.000
_cell.length_b   1.000
_cell.length_c   1.000
_cell.angle_alpha   90.00
_cell.angle_beta   90.00
_cell.angle_gamma   90.00
#
_symmetry.space_group_name_H-M   'P 1'
#
loop_
_entity.id
_entity.type
_entity.pdbx_description
1 polymer ?
#
loop_
_entity_poly.entity_id
_entity_poly.type
_entity_poly.pdbx_seq_one_letter_code
_entity_poly.pdbx_strand_id
1 'polypeptide(L)'
;MTLATRMPKRSRLGEACYPVAGQWIAHGASVDLSARGASSITHKGLTAIVGGGRGCQLRTDASVCAIWIPLRGRVQIGSDGDSLLHVGEARVTETDADVHAVGRGNSLWVVLLGRPSAWRHVMQGQFGIPLMDASLIPARHAIDLDLRRRTLGLARAITSGEGIDMAADNVVERLLSLQAGFAEAIERCAGRTYAQRRQVFVRLQRVRNYLTANCHLEIDNDELARLANYSPCHFIRAFGAVYGETPHAFLVRQRLERATRLLRVSMLAINEVAVESGFETASAFSRSFRQRFGMTPGTARRRGEPVNALAG
;
A
#
# COMPACT_ATOMS: atom_id res chain seq x y z
N MET A 1 13.82 23.55 16.75
CA MET A 1 12.44 23.59 17.30
C MET A 1 11.65 22.48 16.61
N THR A 2 11.48 21.39 17.29
CA THR A 2 10.85 20.15 16.80
C THR A 2 9.35 20.39 16.78
N LEU A 3 8.79 20.60 15.60
CA LEU A 3 7.33 20.55 15.39
C LEU A 3 6.90 19.07 15.47
N ALA A 4 6.76 18.58 16.70
CA ALA A 4 5.96 17.39 16.94
C ALA A 4 4.55 17.71 16.45
N THR A 5 4.18 17.19 15.28
CA THR A 5 2.86 17.32 14.70
C THR A 5 1.87 16.72 15.69
N ARG A 6 1.29 17.59 16.53
CA ARG A 6 0.26 17.22 17.49
C ARG A 6 -0.91 16.70 16.67
N MET A 7 -1.18 15.40 16.72
CA MET A 7 -2.43 14.82 16.22
C MET A 7 -3.58 15.65 16.74
N PRO A 8 -4.48 16.14 15.89
CA PRO A 8 -5.65 16.85 16.35
C PRO A 8 -6.48 15.91 17.24
N LYS A 9 -6.88 16.40 18.40
CA LYS A 9 -7.77 15.66 19.33
C LYS A 9 -9.12 15.48 18.65
N ARG A 10 -9.69 14.27 18.72
CA ARG A 10 -11.08 13.99 18.34
C ARG A 10 -12.01 15.11 18.76
N SER A 11 -12.93 15.51 17.89
CA SER A 11 -14.07 16.31 18.30
C SER A 11 -14.86 15.50 19.35
N ARG A 12 -15.17 16.08 20.49
CA ARG A 12 -15.84 15.43 21.63
C ARG A 12 -17.32 15.07 21.40
N LEU A 13 -17.80 15.12 20.18
CA LEU A 13 -19.16 14.75 19.79
C LEU A 13 -19.14 13.30 19.34
N GLY A 14 -19.74 12.41 20.13
CA GLY A 14 -19.71 10.96 20.03
C GLY A 14 -20.46 10.36 18.84
N GLU A 15 -20.77 11.11 17.80
CA GLU A 15 -21.37 10.60 16.58
C GLU A 15 -20.43 10.86 15.40
N ALA A 16 -20.19 9.85 14.57
CA ALA A 16 -19.42 10.00 13.35
C ALA A 16 -20.13 11.00 12.42
N CYS A 17 -19.38 12.02 11.96
CA CYS A 17 -19.93 13.06 11.08
C CYS A 17 -20.24 12.56 9.65
N TYR A 18 -20.07 11.27 9.37
CA TYR A 18 -20.25 10.67 8.05
C TYR A 18 -20.74 9.23 8.17
N PRO A 19 -21.59 8.77 7.25
CA PRO A 19 -22.07 7.39 7.26
C PRO A 19 -21.00 6.42 6.74
N VAL A 20 -20.90 5.24 7.36
CA VAL A 20 -20.13 4.11 6.84
C VAL A 20 -21.09 2.96 6.51
N ALA A 21 -21.21 2.65 5.22
CA ALA A 21 -21.95 1.47 4.78
C ALA A 21 -21.09 0.21 4.98
N GLY A 22 -21.65 -0.81 5.64
CA GLY A 22 -20.98 -2.10 5.86
C GLY A 22 -21.50 -3.17 4.91
N GLN A 23 -20.61 -3.98 4.30
CA GLN A 23 -20.98 -5.08 3.43
C GLN A 23 -20.07 -6.30 3.66
N TRP A 24 -20.66 -7.51 3.59
CA TRP A 24 -19.94 -8.78 3.63
C TRP A 24 -19.94 -9.47 2.27
N ILE A 25 -18.75 -9.91 1.81
CA ILE A 25 -18.59 -10.76 0.62
C ILE A 25 -18.27 -12.17 1.08
N ALA A 26 -19.18 -13.11 0.80
CA ALA A 26 -19.04 -14.51 1.17
C ALA A 26 -18.09 -15.28 0.24
N HIS A 27 -17.79 -16.51 0.62
CA HIS A 27 -17.02 -17.47 -0.17
C HIS A 27 -17.53 -17.58 -1.62
N GLY A 28 -16.62 -17.40 -2.58
CA GLY A 28 -16.93 -17.48 -4.02
C GLY A 28 -17.75 -16.32 -4.59
N ALA A 29 -18.20 -15.38 -3.75
CA ALA A 29 -18.98 -14.23 -4.20
C ALA A 29 -18.11 -13.11 -4.76
N SER A 30 -18.67 -12.34 -5.69
CA SER A 30 -18.06 -11.17 -6.29
C SER A 30 -18.96 -9.95 -6.10
N VAL A 31 -18.36 -8.82 -5.76
CA VAL A 31 -19.02 -7.50 -5.74
C VAL A 31 -18.31 -6.60 -6.75
N ASP A 32 -19.08 -6.01 -7.64
CA ASP A 32 -18.59 -5.07 -8.64
C ASP A 32 -19.16 -3.68 -8.36
N LEU A 33 -18.30 -2.77 -7.92
CA LEU A 33 -18.62 -1.38 -7.65
C LEU A 33 -18.25 -0.46 -8.82
N SER A 34 -17.66 -1.01 -9.89
CA SER A 34 -17.32 -0.26 -11.12
C SER A 34 -18.50 -0.07 -12.05
N ALA A 35 -19.54 -0.89 -11.94
CA ALA A 35 -20.72 -0.81 -12.79
C ALA A 35 -21.46 0.52 -12.59
N ARG A 36 -21.78 1.20 -13.71
CA ARG A 36 -22.54 2.45 -13.73
C ARG A 36 -23.93 2.22 -13.11
N GLY A 37 -24.07 2.50 -11.83
CA GLY A 37 -25.30 2.28 -11.07
C GLY A 37 -25.08 1.86 -9.62
N ALA A 38 -23.85 1.60 -9.21
CA ALA A 38 -23.53 1.34 -7.81
C ALA A 38 -23.66 2.65 -6.99
N SER A 39 -24.88 3.01 -6.66
CA SER A 39 -25.24 4.12 -5.74
C SER A 39 -24.69 3.92 -4.33
N SER A 40 -23.93 2.86 -4.08
CA SER A 40 -23.43 2.49 -2.77
C SER A 40 -22.24 3.32 -2.29
N ILE A 41 -21.47 3.95 -3.20
CA ILE A 41 -20.33 4.80 -2.82
C ILE A 41 -20.76 6.25 -2.82
N THR A 42 -21.10 6.77 -1.65
CA THR A 42 -21.57 8.14 -1.48
C THR A 42 -20.42 9.16 -1.59
N HIS A 43 -20.75 10.41 -1.91
CA HIS A 43 -19.75 11.49 -1.95
C HIS A 43 -19.29 11.96 -0.57
N LYS A 44 -20.03 11.62 0.49
CA LYS A 44 -19.79 12.09 1.87
C LYS A 44 -19.49 10.97 2.86
N GLY A 45 -19.66 9.70 2.47
CA GLY A 45 -19.46 8.54 3.35
C GLY A 45 -18.43 7.55 2.81
N LEU A 46 -17.97 6.70 3.71
CA LEU A 46 -17.10 5.57 3.37
C LEU A 46 -17.91 4.28 3.22
N THR A 47 -17.34 3.31 2.53
CA THR A 47 -17.87 1.94 2.49
C THR A 47 -16.83 1.00 3.06
N ALA A 48 -17.24 0.18 4.02
CA ALA A 48 -16.42 -0.83 4.65
C ALA A 48 -16.86 -2.22 4.15
N ILE A 49 -15.97 -2.97 3.53
CA ILE A 49 -16.28 -4.30 3.00
C ILE A 49 -15.37 -5.33 3.66
N VAL A 50 -15.97 -6.45 4.06
CA VAL A 50 -15.26 -7.63 4.55
C VAL A 50 -15.39 -8.75 3.52
N GLY A 51 -14.26 -9.21 3.00
CA GLY A 51 -14.22 -10.41 2.16
C GLY A 51 -13.76 -11.62 2.97
N GLY A 52 -14.55 -12.69 2.97
CA GLY A 52 -14.28 -13.90 3.75
C GLY A 52 -14.40 -15.19 2.94
N GLY A 53 -13.40 -16.09 3.09
CA GLY A 53 -13.40 -17.40 2.43
C GLY A 53 -12.49 -17.46 1.20
N ARG A 54 -12.69 -18.47 0.34
CA ARG A 54 -11.91 -18.64 -0.89
C ARG A 54 -12.60 -17.92 -2.05
N GLY A 55 -11.80 -17.23 -2.89
CA GLY A 55 -12.28 -16.67 -4.15
C GLY A 55 -13.25 -15.50 -4.02
N CYS A 56 -13.38 -14.88 -2.84
CA CYS A 56 -14.13 -13.62 -2.72
C CYS A 56 -13.45 -12.51 -3.50
N GLN A 57 -14.23 -11.77 -4.29
CA GLN A 57 -13.70 -10.76 -5.22
C GLN A 57 -14.39 -9.42 -5.02
N LEU A 58 -13.63 -8.35 -5.26
CA LEU A 58 -14.14 -6.98 -5.29
C LEU A 58 -13.53 -6.25 -6.47
N ARG A 59 -14.37 -5.58 -7.25
CA ARG A 59 -13.96 -4.63 -8.29
C ARG A 59 -14.38 -3.23 -7.92
N THR A 60 -13.49 -2.27 -8.09
CA THR A 60 -13.75 -0.85 -7.93
C THR A 60 -13.26 -0.10 -9.16
N ASP A 61 -13.89 1.02 -9.48
CA ASP A 61 -13.45 1.90 -10.54
C ASP A 61 -12.28 2.81 -10.10
N ALA A 62 -11.68 3.50 -11.06
CA ALA A 62 -10.58 4.43 -10.85
C ALA A 62 -10.96 5.69 -10.05
N SER A 63 -12.21 5.86 -9.61
CA SER A 63 -12.68 7.03 -8.86
C SER A 63 -12.56 6.87 -7.34
N VAL A 64 -12.08 5.70 -6.87
CA VAL A 64 -12.11 5.30 -5.45
C VAL A 64 -10.70 5.15 -4.87
N CYS A 65 -10.47 5.78 -3.71
CA CYS A 65 -9.32 5.48 -2.86
C CYS A 65 -9.71 4.41 -1.84
N ALA A 66 -8.84 3.45 -1.60
CA ALA A 66 -9.13 2.35 -0.69
C ALA A 66 -7.95 1.98 0.22
N ILE A 67 -8.28 1.48 1.41
CA ILE A 67 -7.36 0.92 2.39
C ILE A 67 -7.64 -0.57 2.48
N TRP A 68 -6.69 -1.41 2.08
CA TRP A 68 -6.78 -2.86 2.07
C TRP A 68 -6.01 -3.46 3.24
N ILE A 69 -6.66 -4.31 4.04
CA ILE A 69 -6.03 -4.91 5.24
C ILE A 69 -6.39 -6.41 5.30
N PRO A 70 -5.48 -7.32 4.94
CA PRO A 70 -5.69 -8.75 5.15
C PRO A 70 -5.52 -9.12 6.63
N LEU A 71 -6.49 -9.86 7.15
CA LEU A 71 -6.50 -10.38 8.52
C LEU A 71 -6.11 -11.87 8.58
N ARG A 72 -6.39 -12.62 7.50
CA ARG A 72 -6.03 -14.03 7.32
C ARG A 72 -5.81 -14.32 5.83
N GLY A 73 -4.85 -15.18 5.50
CA GLY A 73 -4.52 -15.53 4.12
C GLY A 73 -3.86 -14.37 3.38
N ARG A 74 -4.22 -14.17 2.13
CA ARG A 74 -3.61 -13.18 1.22
C ARG A 74 -4.69 -12.55 0.35
N VAL A 75 -4.46 -11.32 -0.09
CA VAL A 75 -5.30 -10.61 -1.08
C VAL A 75 -4.42 -10.20 -2.25
N GLN A 76 -4.80 -10.59 -3.43
CA GLN A 76 -4.22 -10.11 -4.67
C GLN A 76 -4.97 -8.87 -5.11
N ILE A 77 -4.25 -7.76 -5.36
CA ILE A 77 -4.82 -6.48 -5.73
C ILE A 77 -4.20 -6.05 -7.07
N GLY A 78 -5.02 -5.82 -8.10
CA GLY A 78 -4.60 -5.50 -9.47
C GLY A 78 -4.55 -6.71 -10.40
N SER A 79 -4.29 -6.47 -11.71
CA SER A 79 -4.36 -7.50 -12.76
C SER A 79 -3.17 -8.47 -12.76
N ASP A 80 -1.99 -8.05 -12.34
CA ASP A 80 -0.72 -8.70 -12.69
C ASP A 80 -0.06 -9.52 -11.57
N GLY A 81 -0.82 -10.01 -10.59
CA GLY A 81 -0.30 -10.97 -9.59
C GLY A 81 0.76 -10.44 -8.60
N ASP A 82 1.50 -9.40 -8.95
CA ASP A 82 2.59 -8.85 -8.13
C ASP A 82 2.15 -7.97 -6.96
N SER A 83 0.89 -7.67 -6.91
CA SER A 83 0.30 -6.89 -5.82
C SER A 83 -0.29 -7.77 -4.72
N LEU A 84 0.38 -8.87 -4.39
CA LEU A 84 -0.04 -9.74 -3.30
C LEU A 84 0.21 -9.05 -1.95
N LEU A 85 -0.85 -8.88 -1.18
CA LEU A 85 -0.83 -8.31 0.15
C LEU A 85 -0.96 -9.42 1.19
N HIS A 86 -0.06 -9.44 2.14
CA HIS A 86 0.02 -10.45 3.20
C HIS A 86 -0.55 -9.95 4.52
N VAL A 87 -0.88 -10.86 5.42
CA VAL A 87 -1.17 -10.53 6.82
C VAL A 87 0.04 -9.82 7.43
N GLY A 88 -0.21 -8.72 8.12
CA GLY A 88 0.86 -7.86 8.63
C GLY A 88 1.13 -6.63 7.77
N GLU A 89 0.44 -6.49 6.63
CA GLU A 89 0.54 -5.35 5.73
C GLU A 89 -0.81 -4.68 5.53
N ALA A 90 -0.81 -3.37 5.31
CA ALA A 90 -1.92 -2.62 4.75
C ALA A 90 -1.47 -1.91 3.48
N ARG A 91 -2.38 -1.73 2.52
CA ARG A 91 -2.11 -0.98 1.30
C ARG A 91 -3.15 0.10 1.10
N VAL A 92 -2.68 1.31 0.85
CA VAL A 92 -3.52 2.42 0.36
C VAL A 92 -3.38 2.47 -1.15
N THR A 93 -4.52 2.43 -1.87
CA THR A 93 -4.60 2.59 -3.32
C THR A 93 -5.21 3.95 -3.67
N GLU A 94 -4.77 4.52 -4.79
CA GLU A 94 -5.27 5.78 -5.34
C GLU A 94 -6.37 5.56 -6.39
N THR A 95 -6.86 6.69 -6.93
CA THR A 95 -7.93 6.77 -7.94
C THR A 95 -7.45 6.58 -9.38
N ASP A 96 -6.22 6.12 -9.60
CA ASP A 96 -5.62 6.16 -10.95
C ASP A 96 -5.92 4.94 -11.83
N ALA A 97 -6.49 3.88 -11.28
CA ALA A 97 -6.81 2.65 -12.00
C ALA A 97 -7.95 1.87 -11.37
N ASP A 98 -8.65 1.12 -12.19
CA ASP A 98 -9.61 0.12 -11.72
C ASP A 98 -8.87 -0.92 -10.88
N VAL A 99 -9.44 -1.26 -9.73
CA VAL A 99 -8.85 -2.24 -8.83
C VAL A 99 -9.69 -3.49 -8.81
N HIS A 100 -9.06 -4.62 -9.14
CA HIS A 100 -9.62 -5.94 -8.95
C HIS A 100 -8.89 -6.64 -7.80
N ALA A 101 -9.60 -6.94 -6.73
CA ALA A 101 -9.05 -7.65 -5.58
C ALA A 101 -9.64 -9.05 -5.48
N VAL A 102 -8.77 -10.04 -5.22
CA VAL A 102 -9.15 -11.45 -5.09
C VAL A 102 -8.54 -12.03 -3.82
N GLY A 103 -9.40 -12.58 -2.96
CA GLY A 103 -8.97 -13.35 -1.79
C GLY A 103 -8.33 -14.68 -2.19
N ARG A 104 -7.07 -14.90 -1.80
CA ARG A 104 -6.31 -16.12 -2.12
C ARG A 104 -6.28 -17.08 -0.92
N GLY A 105 -6.66 -18.34 -1.17
CA GLY A 105 -6.81 -19.34 -0.12
C GLY A 105 -8.01 -19.04 0.78
N ASN A 106 -8.01 -19.55 2.02
CA ASN A 106 -9.02 -19.19 3.02
C ASN A 106 -8.69 -17.82 3.62
N SER A 107 -9.01 -16.76 2.88
CA SER A 107 -8.69 -15.39 3.22
C SER A 107 -9.77 -14.72 4.06
N LEU A 108 -9.36 -13.73 4.88
CA LEU A 108 -10.23 -12.76 5.52
C LEU A 108 -9.54 -11.41 5.36
N TRP A 109 -10.23 -10.44 4.79
CA TRP A 109 -9.69 -9.10 4.57
C TRP A 109 -10.77 -8.04 4.74
N VAL A 110 -10.35 -6.85 5.10
CA VAL A 110 -11.19 -5.67 5.21
C VAL A 110 -10.70 -4.63 4.23
N VAL A 111 -11.62 -3.94 3.58
CA VAL A 111 -11.33 -2.74 2.83
C VAL A 111 -12.23 -1.59 3.29
N LEU A 112 -11.63 -0.43 3.50
CA LEU A 112 -12.33 0.84 3.63
C LEU A 112 -12.12 1.61 2.33
N LEU A 113 -13.20 2.01 1.67
CA LEU A 113 -13.13 2.69 0.39
C LEU A 113 -14.07 3.88 0.34
N GLY A 114 -13.72 4.85 -0.48
CA GLY A 114 -14.51 6.04 -0.69
C GLY A 114 -13.94 6.92 -1.79
N ARG A 115 -14.76 7.83 -2.31
CA ARG A 115 -14.29 8.84 -3.25
C ARG A 115 -13.34 9.82 -2.55
N PRO A 116 -12.43 10.51 -3.27
CA PRO A 116 -11.54 11.50 -2.67
C PRO A 116 -12.28 12.59 -1.89
N SER A 117 -13.49 12.96 -2.34
CA SER A 117 -14.37 13.91 -1.60
C SER A 117 -14.82 13.36 -0.25
N ALA A 118 -15.18 12.08 -0.17
CA ALA A 118 -15.57 11.43 1.07
C ALA A 118 -14.37 11.36 2.04
N TRP A 119 -13.21 10.93 1.58
CA TRP A 119 -11.99 10.92 2.39
C TRP A 119 -11.63 12.29 2.93
N ARG A 120 -11.71 13.35 2.09
CA ARG A 120 -11.50 14.73 2.56
C ARG A 120 -12.49 15.12 3.63
N HIS A 121 -13.77 14.81 3.43
CA HIS A 121 -14.82 15.11 4.41
C HIS A 121 -14.55 14.43 5.76
N VAL A 122 -14.20 13.15 5.76
CA VAL A 122 -13.82 12.38 6.95
C VAL A 122 -12.60 12.98 7.63
N MET A 123 -11.54 13.23 6.89
CA MET A 123 -10.28 13.74 7.46
C MET A 123 -10.44 15.14 8.06
N GLN A 124 -11.22 16.01 7.43
CA GLN A 124 -11.48 17.36 7.94
C GLN A 124 -12.46 17.34 9.11
N GLY A 125 -13.61 16.69 8.94
CA GLY A 125 -14.70 16.71 9.93
C GLY A 125 -14.33 15.94 11.19
N GLN A 126 -13.82 14.71 11.05
CA GLN A 126 -13.56 13.85 12.19
C GLN A 126 -12.17 14.05 12.81
N PHE A 127 -11.17 14.33 11.97
CA PHE A 127 -9.78 14.40 12.44
C PHE A 127 -9.17 15.81 12.38
N GLY A 128 -9.92 16.82 11.91
CA GLY A 128 -9.46 18.21 11.85
C GLY A 128 -8.24 18.42 10.95
N ILE A 129 -8.03 17.55 9.95
CA ILE A 129 -6.90 17.66 9.04
C ILE A 129 -7.16 18.79 8.03
N PRO A 130 -6.23 19.74 7.82
CA PRO A 130 -6.40 20.82 6.86
C PRO A 130 -6.71 20.31 5.44
N LEU A 131 -7.53 21.04 4.68
CA LEU A 131 -7.97 20.64 3.32
C LEU A 131 -6.82 20.24 2.39
N MET A 132 -5.71 20.97 2.47
CA MET A 132 -4.53 20.71 1.63
C MET A 132 -3.83 19.40 1.93
N ASP A 133 -4.05 18.85 3.13
CA ASP A 133 -3.42 17.62 3.62
C ASP A 133 -4.41 16.45 3.69
N ALA A 134 -5.70 16.73 3.44
CA ALA A 134 -6.79 15.77 3.60
C ALA A 134 -6.89 14.78 2.43
N SER A 135 -5.82 14.02 2.21
CA SER A 135 -5.81 12.87 1.28
C SER A 135 -4.91 11.77 1.82
N LEU A 136 -5.24 10.53 1.52
CA LEU A 136 -4.39 9.39 1.85
C LEU A 136 -3.12 9.40 0.97
N ILE A 137 -2.00 8.98 1.55
CA ILE A 137 -0.76 8.75 0.80
C ILE A 137 -0.76 7.30 0.33
N PRO A 138 -0.67 7.05 -0.98
CA PRO A 138 -0.66 5.69 -1.51
C PRO A 138 0.65 5.00 -1.10
N ALA A 139 0.53 3.98 -0.27
CA ALA A 139 1.69 3.25 0.23
C ALA A 139 1.30 1.86 0.75
N ARG A 140 2.29 1.00 0.91
CA ARG A 140 2.22 -0.17 1.80
C ARG A 140 2.71 0.23 3.18
N HIS A 141 2.02 -0.25 4.20
CA HIS A 141 2.35 -0.05 5.60
C HIS A 141 2.50 -1.41 6.28
N ALA A 142 3.53 -1.58 7.10
CA ALA A 142 3.52 -2.65 8.09
C ALA A 142 2.45 -2.33 9.13
N ILE A 143 1.58 -3.27 9.44
CA ILE A 143 0.55 -3.09 10.46
C ILE A 143 1.04 -3.67 11.79
N ASP A 144 0.78 -2.92 12.84
CA ASP A 144 1.00 -3.38 14.20
C ASP A 144 -0.21 -4.11 14.78
N LEU A 145 -0.06 -4.60 16.00
CA LEU A 145 -1.12 -5.30 16.70
C LEU A 145 -2.34 -4.41 16.96
N ASP A 146 -2.16 -3.10 17.11
CA ASP A 146 -3.25 -2.15 17.36
C ASP A 146 -4.12 -1.98 16.12
N LEU A 147 -3.53 -1.69 14.95
CA LEU A 147 -4.29 -1.61 13.69
C LEU A 147 -5.00 -2.94 13.39
N ARG A 148 -4.34 -4.07 13.65
CA ARG A 148 -4.95 -5.39 13.46
C ARG A 148 -6.17 -5.60 14.35
N ARG A 149 -6.10 -5.23 15.64
CA ARG A 149 -7.23 -5.32 16.59
C ARG A 149 -8.39 -4.42 16.16
N ARG A 150 -8.12 -3.18 15.78
CA ARG A 150 -9.12 -2.22 15.29
C ARG A 150 -9.80 -2.73 14.02
N THR A 151 -9.05 -3.32 13.09
CA THR A 151 -9.60 -3.90 11.86
C THR A 151 -10.47 -5.13 12.15
N LEU A 152 -10.09 -5.98 13.11
CA LEU A 152 -10.95 -7.08 13.59
C LEU A 152 -12.23 -6.55 14.24
N GLY A 153 -12.14 -5.45 14.99
CA GLY A 153 -13.30 -4.75 15.54
C GLY A 153 -14.26 -4.29 14.44
N LEU A 154 -13.73 -3.67 13.37
CA LEU A 154 -14.53 -3.25 12.22
C LEU A 154 -15.19 -4.44 11.51
N ALA A 155 -14.46 -5.55 11.31
CA ALA A 155 -15.02 -6.75 10.71
C ALA A 155 -16.20 -7.32 11.54
N ARG A 156 -16.09 -7.29 12.87
CA ARG A 156 -17.19 -7.69 13.79
C ARG A 156 -18.36 -6.73 13.72
N ALA A 157 -18.12 -5.42 13.75
CA ALA A 157 -19.14 -4.39 13.64
C ALA A 157 -19.97 -4.54 12.34
N ILE A 158 -19.31 -4.85 11.20
CA ILE A 158 -19.98 -5.10 9.93
C ILE A 158 -20.85 -6.37 10.02
N THR A 159 -20.40 -7.41 10.73
CA THR A 159 -21.16 -8.65 10.88
C THR A 159 -22.36 -8.50 11.81
N SER A 160 -22.24 -7.71 12.89
CA SER A 160 -23.34 -7.43 13.83
C SER A 160 -24.30 -6.36 13.34
N GLY A 161 -23.85 -5.49 12.40
CA GLY A 161 -24.61 -4.33 11.94
C GLY A 161 -24.58 -3.13 12.89
N GLU A 162 -23.76 -3.17 13.95
CA GLU A 162 -23.71 -2.15 14.99
C GLU A 162 -22.35 -1.49 15.11
N GLY A 163 -22.30 -0.18 15.33
CA GLY A 163 -21.08 0.57 15.64
C GLY A 163 -20.05 0.63 14.50
N ILE A 164 -20.46 0.45 13.25
CA ILE A 164 -19.59 0.42 12.07
C ILE A 164 -18.82 1.73 11.93
N ASP A 165 -19.48 2.87 12.11
CA ASP A 165 -18.88 4.20 11.98
C ASP A 165 -17.72 4.39 12.96
N MET A 166 -17.96 4.09 14.24
CA MET A 166 -16.93 4.21 15.28
C MET A 166 -15.76 3.22 15.05
N ALA A 167 -16.06 2.00 14.61
CA ALA A 167 -15.04 1.02 14.31
C ALA A 167 -14.19 1.43 13.09
N ALA A 168 -14.80 2.02 12.06
CA ALA A 168 -14.11 2.56 10.89
C ALA A 168 -13.21 3.75 11.29
N ASP A 169 -13.70 4.68 12.11
CA ASP A 169 -12.91 5.78 12.64
C ASP A 169 -11.65 5.31 13.36
N ASN A 170 -11.76 4.27 14.17
CA ASN A 170 -10.63 3.71 14.87
C ASN A 170 -9.55 3.16 13.92
N VAL A 171 -9.95 2.54 12.81
CA VAL A 171 -9.03 2.05 11.77
C VAL A 171 -8.38 3.23 11.05
N VAL A 172 -9.17 4.23 10.63
CA VAL A 172 -8.67 5.43 9.93
C VAL A 172 -7.69 6.20 10.80
N GLU A 173 -8.03 6.45 12.07
CA GLU A 173 -7.15 7.13 13.03
C GLU A 173 -5.78 6.44 13.12
N ARG A 174 -5.78 5.11 13.27
CA ARG A 174 -4.51 4.38 13.37
C ARG A 174 -3.71 4.41 12.08
N LEU A 175 -4.37 4.32 10.93
CA LEU A 175 -3.69 4.46 9.64
C LEU A 175 -3.08 5.86 9.46
N LEU A 176 -3.81 6.92 9.79
CA LEU A 176 -3.28 8.29 9.73
C LEU A 176 -2.07 8.47 10.64
N SER A 177 -2.07 7.83 11.81
CA SER A 177 -0.90 7.77 12.70
C SER A 177 0.31 7.09 12.04
N LEU A 178 0.10 6.00 11.29
CA LEU A 178 1.17 5.34 10.53
C LEU A 178 1.67 6.22 9.37
N GLN A 179 0.76 6.94 8.70
CA GLN A 179 1.12 7.86 7.62
C GLN A 179 1.86 9.11 8.11
N ALA A 180 1.71 9.49 9.38
CA ALA A 180 2.51 10.55 9.99
C ALA A 180 4.02 10.24 9.95
N GLY A 181 4.43 8.97 9.88
CA GLY A 181 5.81 8.55 9.66
C GLY A 181 6.44 9.04 8.35
N PHE A 182 5.64 9.53 7.40
CA PHE A 182 6.16 10.15 6.19
C PHE A 182 6.60 11.62 6.37
N ALA A 183 6.37 12.23 7.53
CA ALA A 183 6.64 13.65 7.76
C ALA A 183 8.10 14.04 7.43
N GLU A 184 9.07 13.25 7.88
CA GLU A 184 10.49 13.50 7.58
C GLU A 184 10.81 13.38 6.09
N ALA A 185 10.21 12.44 5.38
CA ALA A 185 10.40 12.30 3.95
C ALA A 185 9.75 13.45 3.17
N ILE A 186 8.62 13.95 3.62
CA ILE A 186 7.95 15.13 3.08
C ILE A 186 8.83 16.39 3.29
N GLU A 187 9.44 16.54 4.47
CA GLU A 187 10.35 17.66 4.75
C GLU A 187 11.59 17.67 3.84
N ARG A 188 12.06 16.53 3.37
CA ARG A 188 13.15 16.42 2.38
C ARG A 188 12.75 16.77 0.95
N CYS A 189 11.46 16.91 0.67
CA CYS A 189 10.96 17.26 -0.65
C CYS A 189 11.14 18.75 -0.94
N ALA A 190 11.34 19.09 -2.23
CA ALA A 190 11.36 20.46 -2.69
C ALA A 190 9.99 21.12 -2.55
N GLY A 191 9.95 22.38 -2.09
CA GLY A 191 8.73 23.17 -1.94
C GLY A 191 8.84 24.18 -0.81
N ARG A 192 8.17 25.32 -0.97
CA ARG A 192 8.15 26.38 0.04
C ARG A 192 7.17 26.09 1.17
N THR A 193 6.05 25.44 0.85
CA THR A 193 5.00 25.08 1.81
C THR A 193 4.96 23.58 2.03
N TYR A 194 4.41 23.15 3.17
CA TYR A 194 4.17 21.73 3.46
C TYR A 194 3.32 21.07 2.37
N ALA A 195 2.25 21.73 1.91
CA ALA A 195 1.39 21.23 0.86
C ALA A 195 2.14 20.97 -0.46
N GLN A 196 3.05 21.88 -0.86
CA GLN A 196 3.89 21.68 -2.04
C GLN A 196 4.85 20.50 -1.86
N ARG A 197 5.55 20.41 -0.73
CA ARG A 197 6.42 19.26 -0.41
C ARG A 197 5.66 17.95 -0.41
N ARG A 198 4.47 17.94 0.18
CA ARG A 198 3.60 16.76 0.21
C ARG A 198 3.17 16.32 -1.20
N GLN A 199 2.84 17.24 -2.10
CA GLN A 199 2.54 16.91 -3.50
C GLN A 199 3.74 16.28 -4.21
N VAL A 200 4.95 16.82 -4.00
CA VAL A 200 6.19 16.23 -4.51
C VAL A 200 6.37 14.82 -3.96
N PHE A 201 6.21 14.65 -2.66
CA PHE A 201 6.32 13.34 -2.01
C PHE A 201 5.36 12.32 -2.61
N VAL A 202 4.08 12.67 -2.79
CA VAL A 202 3.07 11.77 -3.37
C VAL A 202 3.46 11.31 -4.78
N ARG A 203 3.99 12.22 -5.63
CA ARG A 203 4.47 11.84 -6.98
C ARG A 203 5.63 10.85 -6.90
N LEU A 204 6.63 11.10 -6.05
CA LEU A 204 7.76 10.19 -5.86
C LEU A 204 7.32 8.85 -5.24
N GLN A 205 6.32 8.87 -4.36
CA GLN A 205 5.76 7.68 -3.76
C GLN A 205 5.01 6.80 -4.78
N ARG A 206 4.34 7.41 -5.77
CA ARG A 206 3.76 6.67 -6.91
C ARG A 206 4.82 5.92 -7.69
N VAL A 207 5.92 6.58 -8.02
CA VAL A 207 7.06 5.93 -8.69
C VAL A 207 7.63 4.80 -7.85
N ARG A 208 7.81 5.02 -6.55
CA ARG A 208 8.29 3.99 -5.63
C ARG A 208 7.35 2.77 -5.60
N ASN A 209 6.04 3.00 -5.57
CA ASN A 209 5.04 1.94 -5.62
C ASN A 209 5.08 1.20 -6.97
N TYR A 210 5.20 1.93 -8.08
CA TYR A 210 5.35 1.37 -9.42
C TYR A 210 6.58 0.48 -9.53
N LEU A 211 7.74 0.94 -9.07
CA LEU A 211 8.97 0.17 -9.02
C LEU A 211 8.83 -1.10 -8.17
N THR A 212 8.14 -1.03 -7.04
CA THR A 212 7.91 -2.20 -6.17
C THR A 212 7.01 -3.24 -6.85
N ALA A 213 5.96 -2.80 -7.54
CA ALA A 213 5.01 -3.68 -8.21
C ALA A 213 5.59 -4.31 -9.47
N ASN A 214 6.40 -3.58 -10.22
CA ASN A 214 6.88 -3.93 -11.55
C ASN A 214 8.38 -4.22 -11.60
N CYS A 215 9.03 -4.51 -10.47
CA CYS A 215 10.49 -4.67 -10.39
C CYS A 215 11.05 -5.77 -11.31
N HIS A 216 10.23 -6.74 -11.70
CA HIS A 216 10.59 -7.84 -12.59
C HIS A 216 10.58 -7.45 -14.08
N LEU A 217 9.99 -6.30 -14.41
CA LEU A 217 9.94 -5.78 -15.77
C LEU A 217 11.20 -4.96 -16.09
N GLU A 218 11.45 -4.77 -17.37
CA GLU A 218 12.41 -3.78 -17.84
C GLU A 218 11.80 -2.39 -17.65
N ILE A 219 12.48 -1.54 -16.91
CA ILE A 219 11.98 -0.20 -16.53
C ILE A 219 13.02 0.84 -16.91
N ASP A 220 12.57 1.85 -17.66
CA ASP A 220 13.38 2.97 -18.07
C ASP A 220 13.23 4.18 -17.12
N ASN A 221 14.34 4.90 -16.89
CA ASN A 221 14.34 6.12 -16.09
C ASN A 221 13.49 7.24 -16.69
N ASP A 222 13.36 7.31 -18.01
CA ASP A 222 12.54 8.30 -18.68
C ASP A 222 11.04 8.04 -18.42
N GLU A 223 10.63 6.79 -18.37
CA GLU A 223 9.27 6.40 -17.97
C GLU A 223 8.98 6.81 -16.51
N LEU A 224 9.90 6.52 -15.61
CA LEU A 224 9.77 6.89 -14.20
C LEU A 224 9.72 8.41 -13.99
N ALA A 225 10.55 9.15 -14.73
CA ALA A 225 10.57 10.61 -14.67
C ALA A 225 9.24 11.20 -15.18
N ARG A 226 8.68 10.65 -16.27
CA ARG A 226 7.33 11.03 -16.77
C ARG A 226 6.25 10.74 -15.73
N LEU A 227 6.28 9.58 -15.09
CA LEU A 227 5.34 9.23 -14.02
C LEU A 227 5.42 10.19 -12.83
N ALA A 228 6.63 10.67 -12.50
CA ALA A 228 6.86 11.67 -11.45
C ALA A 228 6.58 13.11 -11.90
N ASN A 229 6.36 13.33 -13.20
CA ASN A 229 6.26 14.66 -13.81
C ASN A 229 7.53 15.51 -13.59
N TYR A 230 8.70 14.90 -13.90
CA TYR A 230 10.02 15.49 -13.83
C TYR A 230 10.86 15.22 -15.09
N SER A 231 11.93 15.99 -15.29
CA SER A 231 13.01 15.57 -16.19
C SER A 231 13.82 14.44 -15.54
N PRO A 232 14.46 13.53 -16.31
CA PRO A 232 15.20 12.39 -15.78
C PRO A 232 16.24 12.75 -14.71
N CYS A 233 17.07 13.75 -14.98
CA CYS A 233 18.08 14.22 -14.04
C CYS A 233 17.49 14.78 -12.74
N HIS A 234 16.38 15.52 -12.84
CA HIS A 234 15.71 16.08 -11.68
C HIS A 234 15.01 14.97 -10.86
N PHE A 235 14.39 14.02 -11.53
CA PHE A 235 13.77 12.86 -10.91
C PHE A 235 14.79 12.06 -10.05
N ILE A 236 15.94 11.68 -10.63
CA ILE A 236 16.96 10.92 -9.92
C ILE A 236 17.43 11.65 -8.66
N ARG A 237 17.67 12.96 -8.77
CA ARG A 237 18.09 13.78 -7.61
C ARG A 237 16.99 13.90 -6.56
N ALA A 238 15.75 14.16 -6.97
CA ALA A 238 14.62 14.28 -6.05
C ALA A 238 14.33 12.97 -5.33
N PHE A 239 14.35 11.84 -6.05
CA PHE A 239 14.16 10.51 -5.46
C PHE A 239 15.28 10.20 -4.45
N GLY A 240 16.53 10.44 -4.82
CA GLY A 240 17.69 10.24 -3.93
C GLY A 240 17.63 11.09 -2.66
N ALA A 241 17.24 12.35 -2.78
CA ALA A 241 17.10 13.25 -1.64
C ALA A 241 16.03 12.77 -0.64
N VAL A 242 14.92 12.20 -1.15
CA VAL A 242 13.80 11.76 -0.31
C VAL A 242 14.04 10.39 0.31
N TYR A 243 14.56 9.42 -0.48
CA TYR A 243 14.66 8.02 -0.05
C TYR A 243 16.09 7.58 0.33
N GLY A 244 17.09 8.44 0.15
CA GLY A 244 18.50 8.11 0.48
C GLY A 244 19.18 7.16 -0.50
N GLU A 245 18.50 6.76 -1.58
CA GLU A 245 19.03 5.86 -2.60
C GLU A 245 18.52 6.28 -4.00
N THR A 246 19.27 5.91 -5.05
CA THR A 246 18.82 6.19 -6.43
C THR A 246 17.65 5.28 -6.84
N PRO A 247 16.82 5.67 -7.85
CA PRO A 247 15.77 4.80 -8.38
C PRO A 247 16.29 3.42 -8.82
N HIS A 248 17.46 3.38 -9.46
CA HIS A 248 18.10 2.13 -9.88
C HIS A 248 18.52 1.25 -8.68
N ALA A 249 19.14 1.85 -7.64
CA ALA A 249 19.50 1.11 -6.43
C ALA A 249 18.27 0.54 -5.73
N PHE A 250 17.19 1.33 -5.65
CA PHE A 250 15.90 0.89 -5.16
C PHE A 250 15.36 -0.30 -5.97
N LEU A 251 15.36 -0.20 -7.31
CA LEU A 251 14.90 -1.27 -8.21
C LEU A 251 15.68 -2.57 -7.99
N VAL A 252 17.01 -2.50 -7.96
CA VAL A 252 17.88 -3.67 -7.71
C VAL A 252 17.55 -4.29 -6.35
N ARG A 253 17.32 -3.49 -5.33
CA ARG A 253 16.91 -3.96 -4.01
C ARG A 253 15.56 -4.69 -4.06
N GLN A 254 14.56 -4.16 -4.76
CA GLN A 254 13.25 -4.82 -4.92
C GLN A 254 13.37 -6.15 -5.69
N ARG A 255 14.19 -6.19 -6.73
CA ARG A 255 14.51 -7.43 -7.47
C ARG A 255 15.15 -8.49 -6.56
N LEU A 256 16.08 -8.09 -5.70
CA LEU A 256 16.72 -8.99 -4.74
C LEU A 256 15.75 -9.51 -3.67
N GLU A 257 14.85 -8.66 -3.18
CA GLU A 257 13.78 -9.06 -2.25
C GLU A 257 12.81 -10.06 -2.92
N ARG A 258 12.44 -9.82 -4.19
CA ARG A 258 11.65 -10.77 -4.99
C ARG A 258 12.37 -12.10 -5.16
N ALA A 259 13.67 -12.07 -5.55
CA ALA A 259 14.48 -13.26 -5.68
C ALA A 259 14.57 -14.07 -4.39
N THR A 260 14.73 -13.40 -3.25
CA THR A 260 14.75 -14.06 -1.93
C THR A 260 13.44 -14.81 -1.65
N ARG A 261 12.30 -14.22 -2.00
CA ARG A 261 10.99 -14.91 -1.89
C ARG A 261 10.93 -16.14 -2.81
N LEU A 262 11.33 -16.00 -4.09
CA LEU A 262 11.32 -17.10 -5.06
C LEU A 262 12.25 -18.24 -4.64
N LEU A 263 13.46 -17.95 -4.16
CA LEU A 263 14.40 -18.95 -3.65
C LEU A 263 13.82 -19.81 -2.52
N ARG A 264 12.88 -19.27 -1.73
CA ARG A 264 12.26 -19.93 -0.58
C ARG A 264 11.03 -20.74 -0.94
N VAL A 265 10.24 -20.28 -1.91
CA VAL A 265 8.89 -20.84 -2.17
C VAL A 265 8.79 -21.59 -3.48
N SER A 266 9.83 -21.56 -4.34
CA SER A 266 9.82 -22.19 -5.65
C SER A 266 10.98 -23.16 -5.83
N MET A 267 10.80 -24.09 -6.77
CA MET A 267 11.83 -25.04 -7.23
C MET A 267 12.58 -24.55 -8.48
N LEU A 268 12.35 -23.30 -8.90
CA LEU A 268 13.00 -22.70 -10.07
C LEU A 268 14.53 -22.82 -9.98
N ALA A 269 15.22 -23.06 -11.09
CA ALA A 269 16.67 -23.00 -11.12
C ALA A 269 17.17 -21.58 -10.78
N ILE A 270 18.44 -21.43 -10.35
CA ILE A 270 18.97 -20.11 -9.92
C ILE A 270 18.95 -19.09 -11.07
N ASN A 271 19.21 -19.54 -12.30
CA ASN A 271 19.11 -18.70 -13.49
C ASN A 271 17.66 -18.28 -13.80
N GLU A 272 16.68 -19.16 -13.60
CA GLU A 272 15.26 -18.83 -13.74
C GLU A 272 14.80 -17.81 -12.67
N VAL A 273 15.26 -17.99 -11.42
CA VAL A 273 15.01 -16.99 -10.36
C VAL A 273 15.57 -15.62 -10.73
N ALA A 274 16.75 -15.57 -11.38
CA ALA A 274 17.33 -14.31 -11.84
C ALA A 274 16.40 -13.62 -12.85
N VAL A 275 15.95 -14.33 -13.88
CA VAL A 275 15.05 -13.83 -14.92
C VAL A 275 13.70 -13.39 -14.31
N GLU A 276 13.08 -14.27 -13.53
CA GLU A 276 11.79 -14.00 -12.87
C GLU A 276 11.86 -12.83 -11.88
N SER A 277 13.05 -12.50 -11.40
CA SER A 277 13.26 -11.33 -10.54
C SER A 277 13.61 -10.05 -11.30
N GLY A 278 13.73 -10.12 -12.64
CA GLY A 278 14.00 -8.98 -13.52
C GLY A 278 15.48 -8.69 -13.75
N PHE A 279 16.40 -9.64 -13.46
CA PHE A 279 17.80 -9.47 -13.83
C PHE A 279 18.04 -9.95 -15.25
N GLU A 280 18.77 -9.16 -16.04
CA GLU A 280 19.14 -9.51 -17.41
C GLU A 280 20.03 -10.76 -17.50
N THR A 281 20.92 -10.95 -16.51
CA THR A 281 21.83 -12.09 -16.48
C THR A 281 21.95 -12.73 -15.09
N ALA A 282 22.12 -14.05 -15.05
CA ALA A 282 22.38 -14.77 -13.80
C ALA A 282 23.68 -14.30 -13.10
N SER A 283 24.65 -13.80 -13.87
CA SER A 283 25.91 -13.25 -13.34
C SER A 283 25.70 -11.93 -12.62
N ALA A 284 24.90 -11.00 -13.19
CA ALA A 284 24.54 -9.74 -12.56
C ALA A 284 23.73 -10.00 -11.27
N PHE A 285 22.76 -10.93 -11.33
CA PHE A 285 22.00 -11.37 -10.17
C PHE A 285 22.91 -11.89 -9.05
N SER A 286 23.76 -12.89 -9.36
CA SER A 286 24.61 -13.52 -8.34
C SER A 286 25.57 -12.54 -7.69
N ARG A 287 26.11 -11.60 -8.45
CA ARG A 287 26.99 -10.53 -7.97
C ARG A 287 26.24 -9.58 -7.03
N SER A 288 25.09 -9.05 -7.45
CA SER A 288 24.26 -8.17 -6.64
C SER A 288 23.74 -8.84 -5.37
N PHE A 289 23.35 -10.12 -5.48
CA PHE A 289 22.87 -10.92 -4.35
C PHE A 289 24.00 -11.14 -3.31
N ARG A 290 25.20 -11.52 -3.77
CA ARG A 290 26.35 -11.69 -2.89
C ARG A 290 26.80 -10.39 -2.24
N GLN A 291 26.76 -9.28 -2.98
CA GLN A 291 27.08 -7.95 -2.45
C GLN A 291 26.10 -7.55 -1.33
N ARG A 292 24.81 -7.84 -1.52
CA ARG A 292 23.74 -7.45 -0.57
C ARG A 292 23.68 -8.35 0.66
N PHE A 293 23.85 -9.67 0.49
CA PHE A 293 23.58 -10.68 1.51
C PHE A 293 24.81 -11.46 2.00
N GLY A 294 26.00 -11.16 1.48
CA GLY A 294 27.25 -11.81 1.86
C GLY A 294 27.39 -13.27 1.42
N MET A 295 26.39 -13.84 0.71
CA MET A 295 26.37 -15.24 0.29
C MET A 295 25.79 -15.40 -1.11
N THR A 296 26.02 -16.58 -1.73
CA THR A 296 25.45 -16.86 -3.06
C THR A 296 23.98 -17.26 -2.97
N PRO A 297 23.18 -17.05 -4.06
CA PRO A 297 21.78 -17.48 -4.10
C PRO A 297 21.59 -18.98 -3.80
N GLY A 298 22.49 -19.83 -4.30
CA GLY A 298 22.47 -21.27 -4.04
C GLY A 298 22.72 -21.62 -2.57
N THR A 299 23.58 -20.87 -1.88
CA THR A 299 23.81 -21.04 -0.44
C THR A 299 22.59 -20.58 0.36
N ALA A 300 21.98 -19.45 -0.01
CA ALA A 300 20.76 -18.94 0.63
C ALA A 300 19.61 -19.95 0.54
N ARG A 301 19.42 -20.60 -0.63
CA ARG A 301 18.41 -21.65 -0.83
C ARG A 301 18.64 -22.86 0.10
N ARG A 302 19.87 -23.35 0.19
CA ARG A 302 20.19 -24.53 1.03
C ARG A 302 19.99 -24.27 2.53
N ARG A 303 20.26 -23.06 2.99
CA ARG A 303 20.11 -22.71 4.41
C ARG A 303 18.66 -22.54 4.84
N GLY A 304 17.75 -22.22 3.91
CA GLY A 304 16.32 -21.97 4.26
C GLY A 304 16.10 -20.79 5.22
N GLU A 305 17.18 -20.06 5.55
CA GLU A 305 17.13 -18.98 6.54
C GLU A 305 16.54 -17.69 5.97
N PRO A 306 15.86 -16.88 6.81
CA PRO A 306 15.45 -15.54 6.40
C PRO A 306 16.69 -14.68 6.18
N VAL A 307 16.98 -14.37 4.92
CA VAL A 307 18.13 -13.55 4.47
C VAL A 307 18.10 -12.12 5.04
N ASN A 308 17.02 -11.73 5.72
CA ASN A 308 16.87 -10.42 6.37
C ASN A 308 17.68 -10.23 7.67
N ALA A 309 18.28 -11.28 8.21
CA ALA A 309 19.00 -11.20 9.50
C ALA A 309 20.41 -10.60 9.40
N LEU A 310 20.90 -10.26 8.20
CA LEU A 310 22.30 -9.84 7.97
C LEU A 310 22.45 -8.41 7.41
N ALA A 311 21.40 -7.62 7.40
CA ALA A 311 21.44 -6.21 6.99
C ALA A 311 21.24 -5.31 8.22
N GLY A 312 22.27 -5.28 9.09
CA GLY A 312 22.49 -4.27 10.08
C GLY A 312 23.41 -3.18 9.52
#